data_48a46a211bfe103bdd4e7e86cf270ec9
#
_entry.id   48a46a211bfe103bdd4e7e86cf270ec9
#
_cell.length_a   1.000
_cell.length_b   1.000
_cell.length_c   1.000
_cell.angle_alpha   90.00
_cell.angle_beta   90.00
_cell.angle_gamma   90.00
#
_symmetry.space_group_name_H-M   'P 1'
#
loop_
_entity.id
_entity.type
_entity.pdbx_description
1 polymer ?
#
loop_
_entity_poly.entity_id
_entity_poly.type
_entity_poly.pdbx_seq_one_letter_code
_entity_poly.pdbx_strand_id
1 'polypeptide(L)'
;MGRSQEHGEHPSRVGEGDEEKIQPEIQKHISRSDKHDSEKGLGDEQGPGNGQYAQIDPAVASRIAENVDDFMTLVNEADDANERERDMKLSHAFKVYPKAIGWSMLLSSCIIMEGFGTSIVGSYISFPPFRDKFGTQAPNGDYQIPASWQNGIAGATNVGEIIGLQIAGVLSERWGYRWTIISALVAVTGFIFFPFFANSLTIFLVGELFQGMAWGIFQTMTVAYAAEVCPVPLRHYLTSYVNLCWIIGQFISAGVLVGLEGRQDEWGYKIPFSLQWVWPIPIAIGTYLAPESPWWCVRHDYKERAEKSLKRLARSSGFSQRDADAAMALMVYTDEMEKQISEGTKYWDCFRGTDLRRTEIVCFIWLAQTMSGTAIGGLSSYFYQQAGISDADSFKLNWGQNGLNAVGTIASWFILNKAGRKTLVLWGMIVMFILLLITGFMGIHDPPSTAEAWTAGTMVILLSATSNFSIGPVVYTIVSEIPSTRLRAKSIILARNAYNAINIAFINIVSYRQINPAEWNWGPKAAFFWAGTNIIFTAWIFFRLPETKGRTYAELDILFENKVPARKFASTQVETLLRGTESAQKEQVDLITSNDARKES
;
A
#
# COMPACT_ATOMS: atom_id res chain seq x y z
N MET A 1 34.99 34.09 -40.93
CA MET A 1 36.09 34.58 -40.08
C MET A 1 35.53 34.82 -38.69
N GLY A 2 36.12 34.22 -37.66
CA GLY A 2 35.83 34.45 -36.25
C GLY A 2 35.19 33.25 -35.51
N ARG A 3 35.99 32.18 -35.30
CA ARG A 3 35.68 31.14 -34.27
C ARG A 3 36.12 31.70 -32.91
N SER A 4 35.20 31.83 -31.96
CA SER A 4 35.50 31.91 -30.54
C SER A 4 35.36 30.52 -29.93
N GLN A 5 36.45 30.02 -29.37
CA GLN A 5 36.53 28.80 -28.55
C GLN A 5 36.02 29.16 -27.15
N GLU A 6 34.97 28.50 -26.70
CA GLU A 6 34.66 28.43 -25.28
C GLU A 6 35.42 27.27 -24.66
N HIS A 7 36.26 27.61 -23.67
CA HIS A 7 36.94 26.67 -22.79
C HIS A 7 35.91 26.07 -21.82
N GLY A 8 35.66 24.77 -21.92
CA GLY A 8 35.00 24.01 -20.88
C GLY A 8 35.96 23.82 -19.72
N GLU A 9 35.64 24.37 -18.57
CA GLU A 9 36.29 24.03 -17.32
C GLU A 9 35.84 22.62 -16.89
N HIS A 10 36.80 21.71 -16.81
CA HIS A 10 36.66 20.42 -16.15
C HIS A 10 36.58 20.65 -14.64
N PRO A 11 35.67 19.97 -13.87
CA PRO A 11 35.71 20.01 -12.43
C PRO A 11 37.05 19.40 -11.96
N SER A 12 37.72 20.16 -11.09
CA SER A 12 38.96 19.77 -10.43
C SER A 12 38.76 18.47 -9.66
N ARG A 13 39.55 17.43 -9.98
CA ARG A 13 39.67 16.22 -9.18
C ARG A 13 40.13 16.61 -7.76
N VAL A 14 39.40 16.15 -6.76
CA VAL A 14 39.82 16.16 -5.35
C VAL A 14 41.16 15.42 -5.28
N GLY A 15 42.20 16.04 -4.70
CA GLY A 15 43.54 15.48 -4.69
C GLY A 15 43.64 14.30 -3.72
N GLU A 16 44.48 13.32 -4.04
CA GLU A 16 44.76 12.11 -3.22
C GLU A 16 45.06 12.41 -1.70
N GLY A 17 45.33 13.65 -1.34
CA GLY A 17 45.58 14.09 0.05
C GLY A 17 44.32 14.31 0.86
N ASP A 18 43.15 14.44 0.25
CA ASP A 18 41.86 14.68 0.94
C ASP A 18 41.15 13.35 1.25
N GLU A 19 41.31 12.33 0.42
CA GLU A 19 40.81 10.97 0.70
C GLU A 19 41.42 10.37 1.99
N GLU A 20 42.69 10.61 2.23
CA GLU A 20 43.42 10.12 3.44
C GLU A 20 42.93 10.78 4.72
N LYS A 21 42.30 11.97 4.66
CA LYS A 21 41.75 12.68 5.82
C LYS A 21 40.29 12.34 6.11
N ILE A 22 39.49 12.05 5.08
CA ILE A 22 38.07 11.76 5.22
C ILE A 22 37.81 10.38 5.86
N GLN A 23 38.60 9.38 5.51
CA GLN A 23 38.45 8.01 6.05
C GLN A 23 38.64 7.93 7.58
N PRO A 24 39.61 8.57 8.22
CA PRO A 24 39.76 8.56 9.67
C PRO A 24 38.66 9.31 10.43
N GLU A 25 38.07 10.33 9.81
CA GLU A 25 36.94 11.07 10.41
C GLU A 25 35.63 10.29 10.33
N ILE A 26 35.36 9.62 9.22
CA ILE A 26 34.23 8.70 9.09
C ILE A 26 34.35 7.57 10.12
N GLN A 27 35.52 6.98 10.28
CA GLN A 27 35.80 5.92 11.25
C GLN A 27 35.69 6.41 12.70
N LYS A 28 36.11 7.67 13.00
CA LYS A 28 35.90 8.32 14.30
C LYS A 28 34.43 8.59 14.61
N HIS A 29 33.64 8.94 13.62
CA HIS A 29 32.21 9.17 13.80
C HIS A 29 31.47 7.86 14.11
N ILE A 30 31.77 6.79 13.40
CA ILE A 30 31.27 5.43 13.68
C ILE A 30 31.64 5.01 15.10
N SER A 31 32.90 5.23 15.53
CA SER A 31 33.37 4.88 16.89
C SER A 31 32.86 5.83 18.01
N ARG A 32 32.39 7.05 17.67
CA ARG A 32 31.75 7.97 18.63
C ARG A 32 30.27 7.64 18.84
N SER A 33 29.57 7.18 17.81
CA SER A 33 28.23 6.65 17.93
C SER A 33 28.20 5.50 18.94
N ASP A 34 29.14 4.55 18.81
CA ASP A 34 29.26 3.41 19.75
C ASP A 34 29.57 3.81 21.18
N LYS A 35 30.29 4.93 21.41
CA LYS A 35 30.60 5.43 22.77
C LYS A 35 29.45 6.20 23.42
N HIS A 36 28.61 6.89 22.62
CA HIS A 36 27.48 7.63 23.17
C HIS A 36 26.37 6.69 23.64
N ASP A 37 26.25 5.51 22.99
CA ASP A 37 25.32 4.46 23.41
C ASP A 37 25.79 3.71 24.68
N SER A 38 27.09 3.69 24.96
CA SER A 38 27.65 3.05 26.17
C SER A 38 27.59 3.93 27.43
N GLU A 39 27.46 5.26 27.30
CA GLU A 39 27.37 6.19 28.46
C GLU A 39 25.94 6.46 28.95
N LYS A 40 24.91 6.14 28.15
CA LYS A 40 23.49 6.20 28.55
C LYS A 40 22.99 4.87 29.14
N GLY A 41 23.80 4.24 29.96
CA GLY A 41 23.48 3.00 30.64
C GLY A 41 22.47 3.17 31.77
N LEU A 42 21.51 2.24 31.82
CA LEU A 42 20.61 1.88 32.93
C LEU A 42 19.45 2.85 33.19
N GLY A 43 18.42 2.71 32.43
CA GLY A 43 17.04 3.12 32.73
C GLY A 43 16.09 2.42 31.79
N ASP A 44 15.32 1.46 32.32
CA ASP A 44 14.36 0.64 31.59
C ASP A 44 13.34 1.49 30.82
N GLU A 45 13.48 1.53 29.49
CA GLU A 45 12.38 1.59 28.51
C GLU A 45 12.99 1.38 27.12
N GLN A 46 12.91 0.13 26.62
CA GLN A 46 13.40 -0.24 25.28
C GLN A 46 12.52 0.38 24.19
N GLY A 47 12.91 1.56 23.68
CA GLY A 47 12.50 2.05 22.39
C GLY A 47 13.26 1.33 21.25
N PRO A 48 12.69 1.15 20.05
CA PRO A 48 13.35 0.47 18.93
C PRO A 48 14.58 1.25 18.45
N GLY A 49 15.69 0.56 18.48
CA GLY A 49 17.06 1.00 18.45
C GLY A 49 17.58 1.84 17.30
N ASN A 50 18.64 2.51 17.59
CA ASN A 50 19.63 3.14 16.73
C ASN A 50 20.09 2.20 15.63
N GLY A 51 20.11 2.60 14.38
CA GLY A 51 20.87 1.81 13.46
C GLY A 51 20.64 1.93 11.97
N GLN A 52 19.79 2.83 11.49
CA GLN A 52 19.60 2.91 10.03
C GLN A 52 20.73 3.65 9.31
N TYR A 53 21.45 4.52 9.99
CA TYR A 53 22.56 5.31 9.43
C TYR A 53 23.94 4.93 9.98
N ALA A 54 24.03 4.22 11.10
CA ALA A 54 25.30 3.80 11.73
C ALA A 54 26.01 2.63 11.02
N GLN A 55 25.40 2.04 9.97
CA GLN A 55 25.98 0.91 9.21
C GLN A 55 26.03 1.19 7.70
N ILE A 56 26.45 2.38 7.32
CA ILE A 56 26.75 2.65 5.91
C ILE A 56 28.06 1.94 5.58
N ASP A 57 28.04 1.13 4.51
CA ASP A 57 29.26 0.58 3.95
C ASP A 57 30.26 1.74 3.71
N PRO A 58 31.47 1.69 4.26
CA PRO A 58 32.47 2.75 4.07
C PRO A 58 32.70 3.12 2.61
N ALA A 59 32.52 2.16 1.69
CA ALA A 59 32.61 2.39 0.26
C ALA A 59 31.46 3.25 -0.28
N VAL A 60 30.27 3.13 0.30
CA VAL A 60 29.10 3.97 -0.05
C VAL A 60 29.28 5.38 0.53
N ALA A 61 29.72 5.48 1.77
CA ALA A 61 30.00 6.76 2.41
C ALA A 61 31.07 7.57 1.66
N SER A 62 32.13 6.94 1.17
CA SER A 62 33.17 7.59 0.37
C SER A 62 32.62 8.12 -0.95
N ARG A 63 31.77 7.35 -1.65
CA ARG A 63 31.16 7.80 -2.92
C ARG A 63 30.18 8.97 -2.72
N ILE A 64 29.44 9.00 -1.61
CA ILE A 64 28.58 10.13 -1.30
C ILE A 64 29.41 11.38 -0.99
N ALA A 65 30.51 11.21 -0.24
CA ALA A 65 31.44 12.29 0.07
C ALA A 65 32.11 12.93 -1.16
N GLU A 66 32.30 12.18 -2.24
CA GLU A 66 32.78 12.70 -3.52
C GLU A 66 31.78 13.63 -4.22
N ASN A 67 30.49 13.47 -3.97
CA ASN A 67 29.41 14.16 -4.68
C ASN A 67 28.75 15.28 -3.84
N VAL A 68 29.06 15.38 -2.56
CA VAL A 68 28.40 16.33 -1.64
C VAL A 68 29.44 17.16 -0.90
N ASP A 69 29.46 18.45 -1.16
CA ASP A 69 30.27 19.39 -0.39
C ASP A 69 29.83 19.36 1.09
N ASP A 70 30.81 19.31 1.99
CA ASP A 70 30.58 19.33 3.43
C ASP A 70 29.78 18.10 3.97
N PHE A 71 30.10 16.90 3.46
CA PHE A 71 29.42 15.64 3.77
C PHE A 71 29.24 15.38 5.27
N MET A 72 30.23 15.66 6.11
CA MET A 72 30.14 15.42 7.57
C MET A 72 29.12 16.34 8.25
N THR A 73 29.00 17.58 7.80
CA THR A 73 27.98 18.49 8.30
C THR A 73 26.58 18.00 7.89
N LEU A 74 26.41 17.56 6.65
CA LEU A 74 25.17 16.98 6.16
C LEU A 74 24.75 15.75 6.97
N VAL A 75 25.67 14.83 7.26
CA VAL A 75 25.40 13.63 8.06
C VAL A 75 24.94 13.99 9.47
N ASN A 76 25.67 14.91 10.15
CA ASN A 76 25.31 15.33 11.51
C ASN A 76 23.93 16.01 11.57
N GLU A 77 23.61 16.87 10.59
CA GLU A 77 22.29 17.51 10.51
C GLU A 77 21.18 16.52 10.18
N ALA A 78 21.46 15.52 9.34
CA ALA A 78 20.52 14.47 8.99
C ALA A 78 20.23 13.54 10.20
N ASP A 79 21.26 13.18 10.98
CA ASP A 79 21.11 12.38 12.20
C ASP A 79 20.29 13.13 13.26
N ASP A 80 20.62 14.40 13.52
CA ASP A 80 19.85 15.28 14.40
C ASP A 80 18.37 15.38 13.99
N ALA A 81 18.09 15.49 12.69
CA ALA A 81 16.73 15.56 12.15
C ALA A 81 15.98 14.25 12.35
N ASN A 82 16.63 13.13 12.08
CA ASN A 82 16.08 11.78 12.21
C ASN A 82 15.74 11.45 13.69
N GLU A 83 16.64 11.77 14.63
CA GLU A 83 16.38 11.60 16.07
C GLU A 83 15.19 12.45 16.53
N ARG A 84 15.12 13.72 16.13
CA ARG A 84 13.98 14.60 16.46
C ARG A 84 12.67 14.10 15.89
N GLU A 85 12.66 13.61 14.66
CA GLU A 85 11.46 13.07 14.02
C GLU A 85 11.00 11.78 14.70
N ARG A 86 11.93 10.93 15.11
CA ARG A 86 11.68 9.67 15.81
C ARG A 86 11.13 9.87 17.21
N ASP A 87 11.72 10.78 17.99
CA ASP A 87 11.31 11.06 19.37
C ASP A 87 10.05 11.95 19.45
N MET A 88 9.57 12.42 18.29
CA MET A 88 8.39 13.28 18.21
C MET A 88 7.13 12.54 18.67
N LYS A 89 6.54 12.99 19.76
CA LYS A 89 5.23 12.48 20.22
C LYS A 89 4.13 12.77 19.21
N LEU A 90 3.22 11.83 19.01
CA LEU A 90 2.10 11.96 18.09
C LEU A 90 1.29 13.25 18.32
N SER A 91 1.03 13.61 19.58
CA SER A 91 0.31 14.84 19.92
C SER A 91 1.07 16.12 19.51
N HIS A 92 2.40 16.10 19.50
CA HIS A 92 3.23 17.19 19.03
C HIS A 92 3.21 17.28 17.50
N ALA A 93 3.32 16.14 16.81
CA ALA A 93 3.22 16.06 15.36
C ALA A 93 1.90 16.64 14.83
N PHE A 94 0.76 16.35 15.48
CA PHE A 94 -0.53 16.95 15.14
C PHE A 94 -0.56 18.48 15.29
N LYS A 95 0.18 19.04 16.26
CA LYS A 95 0.23 20.49 16.49
C LYS A 95 1.15 21.22 15.50
N VAL A 96 2.25 20.56 15.11
CA VAL A 96 3.26 21.16 14.21
C VAL A 96 2.87 21.02 12.74
N TYR A 97 2.28 19.88 12.33
CA TYR A 97 1.97 19.55 10.93
C TYR A 97 0.48 19.48 10.56
N PRO A 98 -0.41 20.34 11.09
CA PRO A 98 -1.84 20.25 10.76
C PRO A 98 -2.13 20.51 9.28
N LYS A 99 -1.31 21.32 8.60
CA LYS A 99 -1.46 21.60 7.17
C LYS A 99 -1.06 20.39 6.31
N ALA A 100 0.02 19.67 6.68
CA ALA A 100 0.42 18.43 6.01
C ALA A 100 -0.70 17.38 6.10
N ILE A 101 -1.32 17.23 7.28
CA ILE A 101 -2.47 16.35 7.49
C ILE A 101 -3.61 16.76 6.56
N GLY A 102 -3.98 18.04 6.54
CA GLY A 102 -5.08 18.54 5.71
C GLY A 102 -4.84 18.31 4.22
N TRP A 103 -3.64 18.58 3.71
CA TRP A 103 -3.30 18.35 2.32
C TRP A 103 -3.27 16.86 1.95
N SER A 104 -2.69 16.04 2.83
CA SER A 104 -2.71 14.58 2.64
C SER A 104 -4.14 14.02 2.59
N MET A 105 -5.00 14.44 3.53
CA MET A 105 -6.40 14.03 3.55
C MET A 105 -7.16 14.49 2.29
N LEU A 106 -6.91 15.71 1.82
CA LEU A 106 -7.55 16.25 0.62
C LEU A 106 -7.13 15.45 -0.63
N LEU A 107 -5.85 15.18 -0.82
CA LEU A 107 -5.41 14.37 -1.96
C LEU A 107 -5.92 12.93 -1.86
N SER A 108 -5.95 12.36 -0.66
CA SER A 108 -6.50 11.02 -0.43
C SER A 108 -8.00 10.93 -0.73
N SER A 109 -8.73 12.05 -0.78
CA SER A 109 -10.15 12.05 -1.16
C SER A 109 -10.40 11.64 -2.63
N CYS A 110 -9.36 11.59 -3.50
CA CYS A 110 -9.45 10.94 -4.81
C CYS A 110 -9.87 9.48 -4.68
N ILE A 111 -9.46 8.81 -3.61
CA ILE A 111 -9.80 7.38 -3.35
C ILE A 111 -11.27 7.22 -2.93
N ILE A 112 -11.91 8.26 -2.39
CA ILE A 112 -13.36 8.23 -2.15
C ILE A 112 -14.10 8.06 -3.48
N MET A 113 -13.67 8.77 -4.52
CA MET A 113 -14.26 8.67 -5.85
C MET A 113 -14.04 7.28 -6.47
N GLU A 114 -12.85 6.70 -6.30
CA GLU A 114 -12.55 5.34 -6.72
C GLU A 114 -13.44 4.32 -6.01
N GLY A 115 -13.50 4.37 -4.66
CA GLY A 115 -14.35 3.47 -3.86
C GLY A 115 -15.83 3.61 -4.21
N PHE A 116 -16.30 4.81 -4.55
CA PHE A 116 -17.64 5.06 -5.05
C PHE A 116 -17.85 4.41 -6.41
N GLY A 117 -16.96 4.62 -7.39
CA GLY A 117 -17.08 4.09 -8.74
C GLY A 117 -17.05 2.56 -8.78
N THR A 118 -16.08 1.94 -8.14
CA THR A 118 -15.94 0.47 -8.10
C THR A 118 -17.11 -0.21 -7.40
N SER A 119 -17.66 0.40 -6.34
CA SER A 119 -18.84 -0.11 -5.64
C SER A 119 -20.13 -0.02 -6.48
N ILE A 120 -20.29 1.06 -7.24
CA ILE A 120 -21.43 1.19 -8.20
C ILE A 120 -21.39 0.07 -9.21
N VAL A 121 -20.25 -0.13 -9.88
CA VAL A 121 -20.09 -1.16 -10.92
C VAL A 121 -20.39 -2.55 -10.36
N GLY A 122 -19.85 -2.89 -9.18
CA GLY A 122 -20.15 -4.16 -8.52
C GLY A 122 -21.63 -4.34 -8.15
N SER A 123 -22.31 -3.25 -7.78
CA SER A 123 -23.72 -3.29 -7.39
C SER A 123 -24.68 -3.24 -8.58
N TYR A 124 -24.30 -2.70 -9.72
CA TYR A 124 -25.15 -2.61 -10.92
C TYR A 124 -25.51 -3.96 -11.51
N ILE A 125 -24.68 -4.96 -11.32
CA ILE A 125 -24.98 -6.34 -11.70
C ILE A 125 -26.29 -6.82 -11.06
N SER A 126 -26.58 -6.32 -9.87
CA SER A 126 -27.79 -6.63 -9.10
C SER A 126 -28.90 -5.57 -9.22
N PHE A 127 -28.63 -4.40 -9.83
CA PHE A 127 -29.58 -3.29 -9.86
C PHE A 127 -30.63 -3.45 -10.98
N PRO A 128 -31.96 -3.53 -10.66
CA PRO A 128 -32.99 -3.86 -11.59
C PRO A 128 -33.01 -3.02 -12.89
N PRO A 129 -32.99 -1.67 -12.89
CA PRO A 129 -33.02 -0.88 -14.11
C PRO A 129 -31.83 -1.13 -15.06
N PHE A 130 -30.67 -1.54 -14.50
CA PHE A 130 -29.50 -1.88 -15.31
C PHE A 130 -29.62 -3.30 -15.88
N ARG A 131 -30.10 -4.26 -15.09
CA ARG A 131 -30.35 -5.63 -15.54
C ARG A 131 -31.39 -5.67 -16.67
N ASP A 132 -32.49 -4.92 -16.54
CA ASP A 132 -33.58 -4.89 -17.53
C ASP A 132 -33.13 -4.31 -18.87
N LYS A 133 -32.18 -3.34 -18.85
CA LYS A 133 -31.67 -2.73 -20.08
C LYS A 133 -30.59 -3.57 -20.77
N PHE A 134 -29.68 -4.14 -20.03
CA PHE A 134 -28.45 -4.77 -20.57
C PHE A 134 -28.40 -6.28 -20.37
N GLY A 135 -29.31 -6.85 -19.57
CA GLY A 135 -29.37 -8.26 -19.24
C GLY A 135 -30.00 -9.13 -20.33
N THR A 136 -29.78 -10.41 -20.18
CA THR A 136 -30.48 -11.47 -20.94
C THR A 136 -31.34 -12.26 -19.97
N GLN A 137 -32.45 -12.80 -20.48
CA GLN A 137 -33.36 -13.59 -19.65
C GLN A 137 -32.70 -14.89 -19.22
N ALA A 138 -32.61 -15.12 -17.93
CA ALA A 138 -32.09 -16.34 -17.32
C ALA A 138 -33.18 -17.45 -17.29
N PRO A 139 -32.80 -18.71 -17.03
CA PRO A 139 -33.75 -19.83 -16.96
C PRO A 139 -34.85 -19.68 -15.90
N ASN A 140 -34.63 -18.87 -14.88
CA ASN A 140 -35.61 -18.53 -13.84
C ASN A 140 -36.61 -17.44 -14.26
N GLY A 141 -36.49 -16.88 -15.46
CA GLY A 141 -37.35 -15.83 -15.98
C GLY A 141 -36.87 -14.40 -15.72
N ASP A 142 -35.93 -14.20 -14.83
CA ASP A 142 -35.37 -12.88 -14.47
C ASP A 142 -34.32 -12.42 -15.49
N TYR A 143 -34.15 -11.10 -15.64
CA TYR A 143 -33.06 -10.55 -16.42
C TYR A 143 -31.77 -10.57 -15.61
N GLN A 144 -30.69 -11.11 -16.18
CA GLN A 144 -29.36 -11.20 -15.59
C GLN A 144 -28.29 -10.74 -16.58
N ILE A 145 -27.26 -10.04 -16.08
CA ILE A 145 -26.09 -9.75 -16.90
C ILE A 145 -25.30 -11.05 -17.09
N PRO A 146 -24.94 -11.46 -18.31
CA PRO A 146 -24.13 -12.65 -18.51
C PRO A 146 -22.80 -12.59 -17.76
N ALA A 147 -22.38 -13.70 -17.12
CA ALA A 147 -21.17 -13.73 -16.29
C ALA A 147 -19.90 -13.35 -17.07
N SER A 148 -19.86 -13.62 -18.38
CA SER A 148 -18.77 -13.19 -19.25
C SER A 148 -18.63 -11.67 -19.31
N TRP A 149 -19.74 -10.93 -19.33
CA TRP A 149 -19.72 -9.47 -19.27
C TRP A 149 -19.40 -8.94 -17.88
N GLN A 150 -19.93 -9.57 -16.83
CA GLN A 150 -19.59 -9.23 -15.45
C GLN A 150 -18.06 -9.33 -15.22
N ASN A 151 -17.48 -10.47 -15.64
CA ASN A 151 -16.03 -10.70 -15.59
C ASN A 151 -15.25 -9.71 -16.46
N GLY A 152 -15.75 -9.45 -17.68
CA GLY A 152 -15.11 -8.54 -18.62
C GLY A 152 -15.02 -7.12 -18.08
N ILE A 153 -16.11 -6.61 -17.51
CA ILE A 153 -16.18 -5.24 -16.95
C ILE A 153 -15.24 -5.12 -15.75
N ALA A 154 -15.33 -6.03 -14.77
CA ALA A 154 -14.43 -6.02 -13.61
C ALA A 154 -12.97 -6.24 -14.01
N GLY A 155 -12.72 -7.12 -14.99
CA GLY A 155 -11.38 -7.34 -15.55
C GLY A 155 -10.83 -6.11 -16.26
N ALA A 156 -11.67 -5.38 -17.02
CA ALA A 156 -11.26 -4.15 -17.70
C ALA A 156 -10.81 -3.07 -16.71
N THR A 157 -11.53 -2.89 -15.62
CA THR A 157 -11.12 -1.96 -14.54
C THR A 157 -9.74 -2.34 -13.98
N ASN A 158 -9.52 -3.62 -13.65
CA ASN A 158 -8.20 -4.07 -13.11
C ASN A 158 -7.07 -3.94 -14.15
N VAL A 159 -7.34 -4.19 -15.46
CA VAL A 159 -6.35 -3.95 -16.52
C VAL A 159 -6.03 -2.45 -16.60
N GLY A 160 -7.05 -1.60 -16.54
CA GLY A 160 -6.88 -0.16 -16.46
C GLY A 160 -6.00 0.25 -15.28
N GLU A 161 -6.25 -0.29 -14.08
CA GLU A 161 -5.44 -0.02 -12.89
C GLU A 161 -3.96 -0.38 -13.09
N ILE A 162 -3.66 -1.55 -13.65
CA ILE A 162 -2.27 -1.95 -13.95
C ILE A 162 -1.59 -0.92 -14.87
N ILE A 163 -2.27 -0.51 -15.94
CA ILE A 163 -1.75 0.51 -16.86
C ILE A 163 -1.56 1.84 -16.14
N GLY A 164 -2.55 2.25 -15.34
CA GLY A 164 -2.53 3.47 -14.53
C GLY A 164 -1.39 3.52 -13.53
N LEU A 165 -1.09 2.41 -12.85
CA LEU A 165 0.05 2.28 -11.93
C LEU A 165 1.39 2.55 -12.64
N GLN A 166 1.58 2.04 -13.86
CA GLN A 166 2.80 2.29 -14.63
C GLN A 166 2.89 3.75 -15.11
N ILE A 167 1.77 4.30 -15.60
CA ILE A 167 1.69 5.70 -16.03
C ILE A 167 1.97 6.63 -14.83
N ALA A 168 1.44 6.32 -13.67
CA ALA A 168 1.66 7.09 -12.44
C ALA A 168 3.14 7.25 -12.11
N GLY A 169 3.92 6.16 -12.18
CA GLY A 169 5.36 6.19 -11.93
C GLY A 169 6.10 7.14 -12.88
N VAL A 170 5.80 7.07 -14.19
CA VAL A 170 6.44 7.92 -15.19
C VAL A 170 6.02 9.39 -15.08
N LEU A 171 4.74 9.64 -14.87
CA LEU A 171 4.23 11.02 -14.78
C LEU A 171 4.65 11.71 -13.49
N SER A 172 4.64 11.01 -12.36
CA SER A 172 5.05 11.60 -11.08
C SER A 172 6.53 11.97 -11.07
N GLU A 173 7.37 11.16 -11.70
CA GLU A 173 8.79 11.48 -11.87
C GLU A 173 8.99 12.76 -12.67
N ARG A 174 8.25 12.94 -13.79
CA ARG A 174 8.42 14.09 -14.68
C ARG A 174 7.71 15.36 -14.21
N TRP A 175 6.47 15.25 -13.72
CA TRP A 175 5.58 16.38 -13.46
C TRP A 175 5.32 16.64 -11.98
N GLY A 176 5.74 15.72 -11.11
CA GLY A 176 5.43 15.76 -9.67
C GLY A 176 4.02 15.25 -9.36
N TYR A 177 3.71 15.20 -8.06
CA TYR A 177 2.45 14.66 -7.57
C TYR A 177 1.24 15.50 -7.95
N ARG A 178 1.36 16.83 -7.84
CA ARG A 178 0.24 17.76 -8.08
C ARG A 178 -0.28 17.66 -9.51
N TRP A 179 0.59 17.81 -10.50
CA TRP A 179 0.19 17.80 -11.91
C TRP A 179 -0.23 16.42 -12.38
N THR A 180 0.35 15.37 -11.85
CA THR A 180 -0.08 14.00 -12.15
C THR A 180 -1.50 13.74 -11.65
N ILE A 181 -1.84 14.15 -10.43
CA ILE A 181 -3.21 14.01 -9.89
C ILE A 181 -4.19 14.89 -10.67
N ILE A 182 -3.85 16.16 -10.96
CA ILE A 182 -4.73 17.05 -11.72
C ILE A 182 -5.00 16.49 -13.13
N SER A 183 -3.99 15.99 -13.82
CA SER A 183 -4.16 15.40 -15.15
C SER A 183 -5.07 14.16 -15.11
N ALA A 184 -4.93 13.32 -14.09
CA ALA A 184 -5.79 12.17 -13.88
C ALA A 184 -7.24 12.58 -13.54
N LEU A 185 -7.44 13.64 -12.75
CA LEU A 185 -8.78 14.17 -12.43
C LEU A 185 -9.48 14.75 -13.68
N VAL A 186 -8.74 15.44 -14.54
CA VAL A 186 -9.27 15.92 -15.83
C VAL A 186 -9.62 14.74 -16.74
N ALA A 187 -8.74 13.75 -16.83
CA ALA A 187 -8.97 12.56 -17.63
C ALA A 187 -10.21 11.77 -17.17
N VAL A 188 -10.33 11.50 -15.85
CA VAL A 188 -11.47 10.75 -15.31
C VAL A 188 -12.78 11.51 -15.50
N THR A 189 -12.77 12.84 -15.42
CA THR A 189 -13.96 13.66 -15.72
C THR A 189 -14.49 13.39 -17.14
N GLY A 190 -13.59 13.21 -18.11
CA GLY A 190 -13.93 12.81 -19.46
C GLY A 190 -14.35 11.33 -19.55
N PHE A 191 -13.71 10.44 -18.81
CA PHE A 191 -13.98 9.01 -18.87
C PHE A 191 -15.35 8.63 -18.29
N ILE A 192 -15.89 9.39 -17.33
CA ILE A 192 -17.23 9.20 -16.78
C ILE A 192 -18.34 9.32 -17.86
N PHE A 193 -18.11 10.07 -18.97
CA PHE A 193 -19.08 10.15 -20.06
C PHE A 193 -19.35 8.79 -20.73
N PHE A 194 -18.36 7.87 -20.78
CA PHE A 194 -18.57 6.56 -21.40
C PHE A 194 -19.66 5.75 -20.71
N PRO A 195 -19.59 5.44 -19.39
CA PRO A 195 -20.65 4.69 -18.73
C PRO A 195 -21.97 5.47 -18.62
N PHE A 196 -21.91 6.81 -18.51
CA PHE A 196 -23.13 7.64 -18.44
C PHE A 196 -23.96 7.59 -19.73
N PHE A 197 -23.31 7.63 -20.90
CA PHE A 197 -23.97 7.56 -22.20
C PHE A 197 -23.92 6.16 -22.82
N ALA A 198 -23.57 5.13 -22.08
CA ALA A 198 -23.46 3.78 -22.59
C ALA A 198 -24.83 3.27 -23.11
N ASN A 199 -24.83 2.85 -24.37
CA ASN A 199 -25.96 2.18 -24.99
C ASN A 199 -25.71 0.66 -25.19
N SER A 200 -24.51 0.21 -24.86
CA SER A 200 -24.08 -1.19 -24.90
C SER A 200 -23.10 -1.51 -23.80
N LEU A 201 -23.02 -2.78 -23.39
CA LEU A 201 -22.04 -3.26 -22.43
C LEU A 201 -20.58 -3.07 -22.91
N THR A 202 -20.37 -3.04 -24.25
CA THR A 202 -19.02 -2.78 -24.81
C THR A 202 -18.56 -1.37 -24.51
N ILE A 203 -19.42 -0.35 -24.69
CA ILE A 203 -19.07 1.05 -24.37
C ILE A 203 -18.84 1.20 -22.88
N PHE A 204 -19.66 0.54 -22.07
CA PHE A 204 -19.51 0.51 -20.62
C PHE A 204 -18.16 -0.09 -20.20
N LEU A 205 -17.79 -1.26 -20.75
CA LEU A 205 -16.52 -1.93 -20.51
C LEU A 205 -15.31 -1.03 -20.86
N VAL A 206 -15.36 -0.36 -22.03
CA VAL A 206 -14.30 0.58 -22.44
C VAL A 206 -14.22 1.77 -21.48
N GLY A 207 -15.37 2.27 -21.00
CA GLY A 207 -15.42 3.31 -19.97
C GLY A 207 -14.74 2.89 -18.67
N GLU A 208 -15.01 1.67 -18.21
CA GLU A 208 -14.40 1.11 -17.00
C GLU A 208 -12.89 0.88 -17.15
N LEU A 209 -12.42 0.48 -18.34
CA LEU A 209 -10.97 0.40 -18.62
C LEU A 209 -10.29 1.76 -18.44
N PHE A 210 -10.85 2.82 -19.00
CA PHE A 210 -10.28 4.17 -18.89
C PHE A 210 -10.41 4.74 -17.47
N GLN A 211 -11.52 4.51 -16.78
CA GLN A 211 -11.65 4.89 -15.38
C GLN A 211 -10.63 4.14 -14.51
N GLY A 212 -10.42 2.84 -14.74
CA GLY A 212 -9.40 2.03 -14.08
C GLY A 212 -8.00 2.62 -14.20
N MET A 213 -7.65 3.21 -15.37
CA MET A 213 -6.35 3.90 -15.51
C MET A 213 -6.22 5.09 -14.54
N ALA A 214 -7.27 5.86 -14.36
CA ALA A 214 -7.26 6.97 -13.39
C ALA A 214 -7.19 6.45 -11.94
N TRP A 215 -7.91 5.37 -11.62
CA TRP A 215 -7.86 4.72 -10.30
C TRP A 215 -6.44 4.24 -9.95
N GLY A 216 -5.74 3.59 -10.88
CA GLY A 216 -4.35 3.18 -10.69
C GLY A 216 -3.42 4.35 -10.38
N ILE A 217 -3.61 5.51 -11.03
CA ILE A 217 -2.85 6.73 -10.72
C ILE A 217 -3.17 7.20 -9.29
N PHE A 218 -4.44 7.28 -8.91
CA PHE A 218 -4.82 7.77 -7.57
C PHE A 218 -4.31 6.86 -6.46
N GLN A 219 -4.43 5.55 -6.59
CA GLN A 219 -3.93 4.56 -5.61
C GLN A 219 -2.44 4.76 -5.29
N THR A 220 -1.64 5.04 -6.31
CA THR A 220 -0.20 5.22 -6.15
C THR A 220 0.13 6.60 -5.58
N MET A 221 -0.43 7.64 -6.18
CA MET A 221 -0.06 9.02 -5.88
C MET A 221 -0.49 9.47 -4.50
N THR A 222 -1.68 9.07 -4.04
CA THR A 222 -2.20 9.50 -2.74
C THR A 222 -1.41 8.90 -1.58
N VAL A 223 -1.08 7.61 -1.66
CA VAL A 223 -0.28 6.92 -0.64
C VAL A 223 1.14 7.46 -0.60
N ALA A 224 1.77 7.63 -1.78
CA ALA A 224 3.12 8.15 -1.87
C ALA A 224 3.21 9.60 -1.37
N TYR A 225 2.28 10.47 -1.77
CA TYR A 225 2.23 11.84 -1.27
C TYR A 225 2.04 11.89 0.25
N ALA A 226 1.12 11.09 0.81
CA ALA A 226 0.91 11.01 2.26
C ALA A 226 2.19 10.57 3.00
N ALA A 227 2.96 9.65 2.44
CA ALA A 227 4.21 9.17 3.01
C ALA A 227 5.34 10.21 2.96
N GLU A 228 5.37 11.05 1.91
CA GLU A 228 6.44 12.04 1.70
C GLU A 228 6.20 13.39 2.41
N VAL A 229 4.94 13.81 2.59
CA VAL A 229 4.65 15.11 3.21
C VAL A 229 4.47 15.06 4.72
N CYS A 230 4.33 13.86 5.29
CA CYS A 230 4.03 13.68 6.71
C CYS A 230 5.23 13.08 7.46
N PRO A 231 5.52 13.57 8.69
CA PRO A 231 6.56 13.01 9.53
C PRO A 231 6.24 11.57 9.93
N VAL A 232 7.26 10.80 10.28
CA VAL A 232 7.18 9.36 10.61
C VAL A 232 6.03 9.01 11.56
N PRO A 233 5.80 9.72 12.68
CA PRO A 233 4.71 9.38 13.61
C PRO A 233 3.29 9.49 13.01
N LEU A 234 3.08 10.34 12.00
CA LEU A 234 1.80 10.56 11.34
C LEU A 234 1.61 9.68 10.11
N ARG A 235 2.70 9.22 9.50
CA ARG A 235 2.70 8.50 8.22
C ARG A 235 1.78 7.28 8.24
N HIS A 236 1.87 6.47 9.29
CA HIS A 236 1.04 5.27 9.43
C HIS A 236 -0.48 5.58 9.43
N TYR A 237 -0.91 6.61 10.14
CA TYR A 237 -2.32 6.99 10.21
C TYR A 237 -2.85 7.52 8.88
N LEU A 238 -2.04 8.32 8.17
CA LEU A 238 -2.45 8.95 6.92
C LEU A 238 -2.40 8.01 5.73
N THR A 239 -1.46 7.06 5.70
CA THR A 239 -1.48 6.00 4.70
C THR A 239 -2.64 5.03 4.91
N SER A 240 -2.99 4.69 6.16
CA SER A 240 -4.19 3.89 6.44
C SER A 240 -5.49 4.67 6.24
N TYR A 241 -5.49 6.00 6.36
CA TYR A 241 -6.64 6.84 6.01
C TYR A 241 -7.05 6.69 4.54
N VAL A 242 -6.10 6.41 3.64
CA VAL A 242 -6.38 6.12 2.23
C VAL A 242 -7.35 4.93 2.09
N ASN A 243 -7.14 3.85 2.86
CA ASN A 243 -8.07 2.72 2.89
C ASN A 243 -9.46 3.12 3.43
N LEU A 244 -9.49 3.98 4.46
CA LEU A 244 -10.77 4.49 4.97
C LEU A 244 -11.51 5.33 3.93
N CYS A 245 -10.80 6.14 3.12
CA CYS A 245 -11.39 6.89 2.01
C CYS A 245 -12.10 5.97 1.00
N TRP A 246 -11.48 4.83 0.67
CA TRP A 246 -12.07 3.84 -0.23
C TRP A 246 -13.39 3.28 0.33
N ILE A 247 -13.42 2.93 1.63
CA ILE A 247 -14.62 2.45 2.31
C ILE A 247 -15.70 3.56 2.41
N ILE A 248 -15.32 4.81 2.65
CA ILE A 248 -16.25 5.94 2.65
C ILE A 248 -16.92 6.08 1.28
N GLY A 249 -16.16 5.94 0.19
CA GLY A 249 -16.70 5.93 -1.16
C GLY A 249 -17.74 4.83 -1.38
N GLN A 250 -17.44 3.61 -0.95
CA GLN A 250 -18.37 2.47 -1.00
C GLN A 250 -19.63 2.72 -0.16
N PHE A 251 -19.47 3.29 1.03
CA PHE A 251 -20.59 3.62 1.90
C PHE A 251 -21.54 4.65 1.26
N ILE A 252 -20.98 5.71 0.66
CA ILE A 252 -21.78 6.72 -0.06
C ILE A 252 -22.49 6.09 -1.26
N SER A 253 -21.78 5.26 -2.05
CA SER A 253 -22.32 4.55 -3.20
C SER A 253 -23.51 3.68 -2.82
N ALA A 254 -23.36 2.85 -1.79
CA ALA A 254 -24.43 1.98 -1.32
C ALA A 254 -25.64 2.79 -0.82
N GLY A 255 -25.42 3.91 -0.12
CA GLY A 255 -26.49 4.81 0.31
C GLY A 255 -27.24 5.46 -0.86
N VAL A 256 -26.53 5.84 -1.93
CA VAL A 256 -27.14 6.38 -3.16
C VAL A 256 -28.03 5.31 -3.82
N LEU A 257 -27.57 4.06 -3.90
CA LEU A 257 -28.35 2.96 -4.49
C LEU A 257 -29.60 2.63 -3.66
N VAL A 258 -29.52 2.65 -2.34
CA VAL A 258 -30.70 2.54 -1.46
C VAL A 258 -31.71 3.64 -1.73
N GLY A 259 -31.24 4.89 -1.93
CA GLY A 259 -32.12 6.03 -2.24
C GLY A 259 -32.78 5.95 -3.63
N LEU A 260 -32.23 5.17 -4.55
CA LEU A 260 -32.71 5.02 -5.91
C LEU A 260 -33.48 3.70 -6.15
N GLU A 261 -33.63 2.87 -5.13
CA GLU A 261 -34.23 1.53 -5.23
C GLU A 261 -35.63 1.54 -5.88
N GLY A 262 -36.46 2.54 -5.54
CA GLY A 262 -37.83 2.66 -6.12
C GLY A 262 -37.90 3.16 -7.56
N ARG A 263 -36.78 3.51 -8.19
CA ARG A 263 -36.72 4.00 -9.56
C ARG A 263 -36.58 2.86 -10.56
N GLN A 264 -37.47 2.83 -11.56
CA GLN A 264 -37.46 1.83 -12.63
C GLN A 264 -37.02 2.43 -13.98
N ASP A 265 -36.74 3.74 -14.02
CA ASP A 265 -36.33 4.45 -15.23
C ASP A 265 -34.81 4.43 -15.42
N GLU A 266 -34.32 4.81 -16.61
CA GLU A 266 -32.89 4.87 -16.93
C GLU A 266 -32.09 5.80 -15.99
N TRP A 267 -32.75 6.78 -15.39
CA TRP A 267 -32.12 7.67 -14.41
C TRP A 267 -31.69 6.94 -13.14
N GLY A 268 -32.31 5.80 -12.82
CA GLY A 268 -31.89 4.97 -11.71
C GLY A 268 -30.40 4.62 -11.75
N TYR A 269 -29.87 4.22 -12.92
CA TYR A 269 -28.42 3.91 -13.06
C TYR A 269 -27.58 5.10 -13.56
N LYS A 270 -28.18 6.12 -14.22
CA LYS A 270 -27.45 7.31 -14.70
C LYS A 270 -27.09 8.29 -13.57
N ILE A 271 -27.96 8.46 -12.57
CA ILE A 271 -27.71 9.37 -11.43
C ILE A 271 -26.42 9.02 -10.68
N PRO A 272 -26.15 7.77 -10.26
CA PRO A 272 -24.91 7.44 -9.58
C PRO A 272 -23.65 7.78 -10.41
N PHE A 273 -23.67 7.59 -11.74
CA PHE A 273 -22.55 8.02 -12.58
C PHE A 273 -22.40 9.54 -12.64
N SER A 274 -23.52 10.28 -12.73
CA SER A 274 -23.47 11.74 -12.73
C SER A 274 -22.92 12.33 -11.43
N LEU A 275 -23.17 11.65 -10.31
CA LEU A 275 -22.61 12.07 -9.03
C LEU A 275 -21.08 11.99 -8.98
N GLN A 276 -20.45 11.13 -9.79
CA GLN A 276 -18.99 11.06 -9.86
C GLN A 276 -18.37 12.41 -10.31
N TRP A 277 -19.06 13.25 -11.07
CA TRP A 277 -18.57 14.56 -11.47
C TRP A 277 -18.45 15.59 -10.33
N VAL A 278 -19.06 15.31 -9.17
CA VAL A 278 -19.01 16.21 -8.01
C VAL A 278 -17.60 16.30 -7.41
N TRP A 279 -16.84 15.18 -7.41
CA TRP A 279 -15.53 15.11 -6.74
C TRP A 279 -14.36 15.74 -7.50
N PRO A 280 -14.20 15.57 -8.84
CA PRO A 280 -13.00 16.02 -9.54
C PRO A 280 -12.73 17.53 -9.40
N ILE A 281 -13.76 18.35 -9.46
CA ILE A 281 -13.61 19.82 -9.44
C ILE A 281 -13.03 20.32 -8.11
N PRO A 282 -13.66 20.05 -6.94
CA PRO A 282 -13.13 20.54 -5.67
C PRO A 282 -11.76 19.94 -5.32
N ILE A 283 -11.54 18.66 -5.68
CA ILE A 283 -10.24 18.01 -5.45
C ILE A 283 -9.16 18.62 -6.35
N ALA A 284 -9.44 18.91 -7.62
CA ALA A 284 -8.49 19.55 -8.53
C ALA A 284 -8.10 20.95 -8.05
N ILE A 285 -9.07 21.75 -7.61
CA ILE A 285 -8.81 23.08 -7.03
C ILE A 285 -7.94 22.96 -5.78
N GLY A 286 -8.28 22.04 -4.88
CA GLY A 286 -7.50 21.79 -3.67
C GLY A 286 -6.09 21.30 -3.98
N THR A 287 -5.93 20.35 -4.91
CA THR A 287 -4.62 19.83 -5.35
C THR A 287 -3.77 20.93 -6.00
N TYR A 288 -4.39 21.82 -6.77
CA TYR A 288 -3.69 22.98 -7.35
C TYR A 288 -3.12 23.91 -6.27
N LEU A 289 -3.82 24.08 -5.16
CA LEU A 289 -3.37 24.88 -4.02
C LEU A 289 -2.39 24.13 -3.11
N ALA A 290 -2.34 22.80 -3.15
CA ALA A 290 -1.45 21.99 -2.32
C ALA A 290 0.03 22.27 -2.61
N PRO A 291 0.93 22.18 -1.63
CA PRO A 291 2.37 22.21 -1.89
C PRO A 291 2.80 20.93 -2.63
N GLU A 292 3.86 21.00 -3.45
CA GLU A 292 4.48 19.81 -4.01
C GLU A 292 5.25 19.06 -2.94
N SER A 293 5.52 17.76 -3.17
CA SER A 293 6.32 16.97 -2.25
C SER A 293 7.73 17.57 -2.09
N PRO A 294 8.20 17.79 -0.85
CA PRO A 294 9.58 18.22 -0.62
C PRO A 294 10.60 17.20 -1.14
N TRP A 295 10.34 15.91 -0.97
CA TRP A 295 11.19 14.82 -1.47
C TRP A 295 11.32 14.83 -2.99
N TRP A 296 10.21 15.04 -3.70
CA TRP A 296 10.24 15.17 -5.16
C TRP A 296 11.06 16.39 -5.59
N CYS A 297 10.93 17.51 -4.88
CA CYS A 297 11.71 18.71 -5.16
C CYS A 297 13.20 18.49 -4.94
N VAL A 298 13.60 17.75 -3.90
CA VAL A 298 15.00 17.39 -3.63
C VAL A 298 15.55 16.48 -4.72
N ARG A 299 14.82 15.42 -5.11
CA ARG A 299 15.22 14.52 -6.20
C ARG A 299 15.50 15.22 -7.54
N HIS A 300 14.86 16.39 -7.75
CA HIS A 300 15.03 17.20 -8.97
C HIS A 300 15.88 18.45 -8.74
N ASP A 301 16.62 18.53 -7.65
CA ASP A 301 17.52 19.63 -7.28
C ASP A 301 16.81 21.01 -7.15
N TYR A 302 15.51 21.02 -6.88
CA TYR A 302 14.73 22.26 -6.63
C TYR A 302 14.75 22.62 -5.13
N LYS A 303 15.93 22.87 -4.55
CA LYS A 303 16.13 23.11 -3.11
C LYS A 303 15.25 24.22 -2.54
N GLU A 304 15.16 25.38 -3.20
CA GLU A 304 14.31 26.49 -2.76
C GLU A 304 12.81 26.13 -2.73
N ARG A 305 12.35 25.30 -3.70
CA ARG A 305 10.95 24.84 -3.72
C ARG A 305 10.70 23.80 -2.62
N ALA A 306 11.66 22.96 -2.31
CA ALA A 306 11.57 21.98 -1.23
C ALA A 306 11.41 22.68 0.12
N GLU A 307 12.28 23.67 0.41
CA GLU A 307 12.20 24.48 1.62
C GLU A 307 10.85 25.21 1.75
N LYS A 308 10.39 25.83 0.65
CA LYS A 308 9.08 26.51 0.59
C LYS A 308 7.92 25.55 0.82
N SER A 309 8.01 24.32 0.29
CA SER A 309 7.01 23.29 0.52
C SER A 309 7.00 22.84 1.98
N LEU A 310 8.15 22.59 2.60
CA LEU A 310 8.27 22.25 4.02
C LEU A 310 7.63 23.30 4.93
N LYS A 311 7.93 24.59 4.70
CA LYS A 311 7.32 25.71 5.45
C LYS A 311 5.81 25.82 5.25
N ARG A 312 5.30 25.42 4.08
CA ARG A 312 3.85 25.40 3.81
C ARG A 312 3.15 24.21 4.47
N LEU A 313 3.84 23.10 4.69
CA LEU A 313 3.32 21.90 5.33
C LEU A 313 3.25 22.04 6.85
N ALA A 314 4.20 22.74 7.45
CA ALA A 314 4.26 22.96 8.88
C ALA A 314 3.53 24.24 9.31
N ARG A 315 3.28 24.37 10.61
CA ARG A 315 2.77 25.57 11.25
C ARG A 315 3.93 26.49 11.61
N SER A 316 3.86 27.74 11.19
CA SER A 316 4.93 28.74 11.37
C SER A 316 5.35 28.96 12.83
N SER A 317 4.48 28.70 13.82
CA SER A 317 4.78 28.87 15.25
C SER A 317 5.51 27.67 15.89
N GLY A 318 5.69 26.57 15.18
CA GLY A 318 6.30 25.36 15.73
C GLY A 318 7.38 24.73 14.83
N PHE A 319 7.76 25.41 13.74
CA PHE A 319 8.74 24.94 12.77
C PHE A 319 9.69 26.08 12.42
N SER A 320 10.92 25.99 12.87
CA SER A 320 11.97 27.01 12.71
C SER A 320 12.71 26.82 11.38
N GLN A 321 13.55 27.81 11.00
CA GLN A 321 14.45 27.68 9.85
C GLN A 321 15.42 26.51 10.04
N ARG A 322 15.96 26.35 11.26
CA ARG A 322 16.86 25.24 11.59
C ARG A 322 16.22 23.87 11.40
N ASP A 323 14.91 23.74 11.71
CA ASP A 323 14.18 22.49 11.47
C ASP A 323 13.99 22.24 9.97
N ALA A 324 13.82 23.29 9.16
CA ALA A 324 13.75 23.18 7.71
C ALA A 324 15.10 22.74 7.11
N ASP A 325 16.20 23.33 7.57
CA ASP A 325 17.54 23.02 7.09
C ASP A 325 17.92 21.58 7.46
N ALA A 326 17.64 21.14 8.69
CA ALA A 326 17.87 19.78 9.15
C ALA A 326 17.00 18.75 8.38
N ALA A 327 15.73 19.05 8.12
CA ALA A 327 14.87 18.19 7.29
C ALA A 327 15.35 18.13 5.82
N MET A 328 15.85 19.22 5.29
CA MET A 328 16.46 19.24 3.95
C MET A 328 17.72 18.41 3.90
N ALA A 329 18.60 18.51 4.89
CA ALA A 329 19.80 17.71 4.99
C ALA A 329 19.49 16.20 5.03
N LEU A 330 18.49 15.80 5.85
CA LEU A 330 18.02 14.41 5.90
C LEU A 330 17.51 13.93 4.54
N MET A 331 16.72 14.74 3.82
CA MET A 331 16.19 14.37 2.52
C MET A 331 17.28 14.23 1.46
N VAL A 332 18.22 15.16 1.38
CA VAL A 332 19.36 15.10 0.44
C VAL A 332 20.22 13.88 0.72
N TYR A 333 20.57 13.66 2.00
CA TYR A 333 21.36 12.51 2.41
C TYR A 333 20.68 11.18 2.06
N THR A 334 19.39 11.07 2.37
CA THR A 334 18.62 9.84 2.08
C THR A 334 18.47 9.60 0.57
N ASP A 335 18.22 10.64 -0.23
CA ASP A 335 18.09 10.54 -1.68
C ASP A 335 19.40 10.07 -2.32
N GLU A 336 20.53 10.63 -1.90
CA GLU A 336 21.83 10.24 -2.41
C GLU A 336 22.18 8.79 -2.03
N MET A 337 21.86 8.41 -0.78
CA MET A 337 22.04 7.05 -0.30
C MET A 337 21.16 6.04 -1.06
N GLU A 338 19.89 6.38 -1.31
CA GLU A 338 18.97 5.53 -2.09
C GLU A 338 19.45 5.36 -3.54
N LYS A 339 19.98 6.40 -4.18
CA LYS A 339 20.58 6.32 -5.51
C LYS A 339 21.74 5.32 -5.53
N GLN A 340 22.68 5.45 -4.60
CA GLN A 340 23.85 4.58 -4.53
C GLN A 340 23.47 3.11 -4.25
N ILE A 341 22.53 2.87 -3.32
CA ILE A 341 22.08 1.51 -2.95
C ILE A 341 21.25 0.87 -4.08
N SER A 342 20.43 1.65 -4.79
CA SER A 342 19.55 1.14 -5.84
C SER A 342 20.20 1.05 -7.23
N GLU A 343 21.37 1.65 -7.39
CA GLU A 343 22.10 1.65 -8.65
C GLU A 343 22.39 0.22 -9.14
N GLY A 344 22.09 -0.03 -10.41
CA GLY A 344 22.28 -1.35 -11.03
C GLY A 344 21.27 -2.43 -10.66
N THR A 345 20.30 -2.18 -9.76
CA THR A 345 19.29 -3.18 -9.40
C THR A 345 18.25 -3.37 -10.50
N LYS A 346 17.86 -4.64 -10.75
CA LYS A 346 16.86 -5.04 -11.75
C LYS A 346 15.68 -5.74 -11.10
N TYR A 347 14.52 -5.79 -11.78
CA TYR A 347 13.37 -6.55 -11.30
C TYR A 347 13.66 -8.05 -11.09
N TRP A 348 14.60 -8.62 -11.85
CA TRP A 348 15.03 -10.02 -11.68
C TRP A 348 15.75 -10.28 -10.36
N ASP A 349 16.32 -9.26 -9.73
CA ASP A 349 16.98 -9.41 -8.44
C ASP A 349 15.97 -9.72 -7.32
N CYS A 350 14.70 -9.32 -7.48
CA CYS A 350 13.61 -9.70 -6.59
C CYS A 350 13.38 -11.23 -6.53
N PHE A 351 13.84 -11.97 -7.54
CA PHE A 351 13.66 -13.42 -7.64
C PHE A 351 14.95 -14.21 -7.32
N ARG A 352 15.95 -13.56 -6.72
CA ARG A 352 17.24 -14.19 -6.39
C ARG A 352 17.51 -14.21 -4.89
N GLY A 353 18.20 -15.25 -4.43
CA GLY A 353 18.71 -15.36 -3.06
C GLY A 353 17.65 -15.19 -1.99
N THR A 354 17.93 -14.34 -1.01
CA THR A 354 17.04 -14.01 0.12
C THR A 354 15.85 -13.14 -0.29
N ASP A 355 16.02 -12.32 -1.35
CA ASP A 355 14.98 -11.45 -1.86
C ASP A 355 13.82 -12.23 -2.50
N LEU A 356 14.06 -13.42 -3.06
CA LEU A 356 13.00 -14.33 -3.52
C LEU A 356 12.00 -14.66 -2.40
N ARG A 357 12.49 -14.99 -1.20
CA ARG A 357 11.63 -15.29 -0.05
C ARG A 357 10.83 -14.07 0.39
N ARG A 358 11.42 -12.87 0.35
CA ARG A 358 10.74 -11.62 0.67
C ARG A 358 9.67 -11.29 -0.37
N THR A 359 10.00 -11.42 -1.65
CA THR A 359 9.06 -11.22 -2.77
C THR A 359 7.90 -12.21 -2.70
N GLU A 360 8.19 -13.50 -2.40
CA GLU A 360 7.15 -14.50 -2.13
C GLU A 360 6.19 -14.00 -1.05
N ILE A 361 6.71 -13.54 0.10
CA ILE A 361 5.87 -13.14 1.23
C ILE A 361 4.98 -11.95 0.86
N VAL A 362 5.50 -10.92 0.19
CA VAL A 362 4.70 -9.73 -0.17
C VAL A 362 3.67 -10.03 -1.26
N CYS A 363 3.98 -10.91 -2.21
CA CYS A 363 3.01 -11.34 -3.21
C CYS A 363 1.90 -12.20 -2.57
N PHE A 364 2.28 -13.21 -1.79
CA PHE A 364 1.33 -14.15 -1.22
C PHE A 364 0.44 -13.54 -0.13
N ILE A 365 0.88 -12.52 0.60
CA ILE A 365 0.01 -11.85 1.58
C ILE A 365 -1.10 -11.04 0.87
N TRP A 366 -0.82 -10.43 -0.29
CA TRP A 366 -1.83 -9.82 -1.15
C TRP A 366 -2.79 -10.87 -1.71
N LEU A 367 -2.28 -12.02 -2.16
CA LEU A 367 -3.11 -13.13 -2.62
C LEU A 367 -3.97 -13.71 -1.48
N ALA A 368 -3.42 -13.80 -0.27
CA ALA A 368 -4.16 -14.25 0.90
C ALA A 368 -5.35 -13.33 1.19
N GLN A 369 -5.22 -12.02 1.01
CA GLN A 369 -6.32 -11.07 1.19
C GLN A 369 -7.48 -11.38 0.24
N THR A 370 -7.23 -11.62 -1.03
CA THR A 370 -8.28 -11.91 -2.02
C THR A 370 -8.85 -13.33 -1.87
N MET A 371 -7.99 -14.31 -1.60
CA MET A 371 -8.36 -15.71 -1.45
C MET A 371 -8.98 -16.05 -0.08
N SER A 372 -9.07 -15.08 0.82
CA SER A 372 -9.68 -15.24 2.14
C SER A 372 -11.22 -15.31 2.13
N GLY A 373 -11.85 -15.15 0.95
CA GLY A 373 -13.31 -15.08 0.79
C GLY A 373 -13.86 -13.67 0.73
N THR A 374 -13.00 -12.64 0.75
CA THR A 374 -13.42 -11.23 0.60
C THR A 374 -14.11 -10.94 -0.73
N ALA A 375 -13.91 -11.78 -1.74
CA ALA A 375 -14.58 -11.69 -3.02
C ALA A 375 -16.12 -11.75 -2.90
N ILE A 376 -16.67 -12.58 -1.99
CA ILE A 376 -18.11 -12.63 -1.69
C ILE A 376 -18.58 -11.29 -1.10
N GLY A 377 -17.79 -10.72 -0.18
CA GLY A 377 -18.09 -9.43 0.43
C GLY A 377 -18.06 -8.26 -0.57
N GLY A 378 -17.22 -8.34 -1.61
CA GLY A 378 -17.18 -7.37 -2.70
C GLY A 378 -18.40 -7.42 -3.63
N LEU A 379 -19.05 -8.57 -3.73
CA LEU A 379 -20.28 -8.80 -4.51
C LEU A 379 -21.52 -8.94 -3.62
N SER A 380 -21.50 -8.34 -2.44
CA SER A 380 -22.47 -8.60 -1.38
C SER A 380 -23.93 -8.38 -1.81
N SER A 381 -24.28 -7.27 -2.48
CA SER A 381 -25.65 -7.04 -2.95
C SER A 381 -26.13 -8.16 -3.87
N TYR A 382 -25.30 -8.58 -4.81
CA TYR A 382 -25.61 -9.69 -5.72
C TYR A 382 -25.70 -11.02 -4.98
N PHE A 383 -24.80 -11.28 -4.06
CA PHE A 383 -24.84 -12.48 -3.20
C PHE A 383 -26.12 -12.55 -2.37
N TYR A 384 -26.54 -11.44 -1.74
CA TYR A 384 -27.75 -11.40 -0.92
C TYR A 384 -29.01 -11.70 -1.72
N GLN A 385 -29.12 -11.14 -2.93
CA GLN A 385 -30.24 -11.44 -3.84
C GLN A 385 -30.28 -12.92 -4.23
N GLN A 386 -29.13 -13.49 -4.62
CA GLN A 386 -29.03 -14.90 -4.99
C GLN A 386 -29.18 -15.86 -3.78
N ALA A 387 -28.98 -15.37 -2.57
CA ALA A 387 -29.31 -16.09 -1.34
C ALA A 387 -30.80 -16.03 -0.99
N GLY A 388 -31.65 -15.32 -1.75
CA GLY A 388 -33.09 -15.23 -1.54
C GLY A 388 -33.56 -14.01 -0.72
N ILE A 389 -32.69 -13.02 -0.49
CA ILE A 389 -33.06 -11.75 0.15
C ILE A 389 -33.63 -10.79 -0.92
N SER A 390 -34.65 -10.01 -0.57
CA SER A 390 -35.23 -9.02 -1.47
C SER A 390 -34.21 -8.01 -1.99
N ASP A 391 -34.42 -7.46 -3.19
CA ASP A 391 -33.54 -6.44 -3.77
C ASP A 391 -33.34 -5.26 -2.83
N ALA A 392 -34.44 -4.75 -2.25
CA ALA A 392 -34.48 -3.68 -1.28
C ALA A 392 -33.60 -3.94 -0.05
N ASP A 393 -33.77 -5.07 0.57
CA ASP A 393 -33.04 -5.41 1.78
C ASP A 393 -31.57 -5.75 1.47
N SER A 394 -31.29 -6.28 0.28
CA SER A 394 -29.91 -6.54 -0.18
C SER A 394 -29.08 -5.26 -0.29
N PHE A 395 -29.64 -4.16 -0.81
CA PHE A 395 -28.95 -2.86 -0.84
C PHE A 395 -28.80 -2.26 0.55
N LYS A 396 -29.81 -2.38 1.44
CA LYS A 396 -29.71 -1.92 2.83
C LYS A 396 -28.64 -2.69 3.62
N LEU A 397 -28.56 -4.02 3.45
CA LEU A 397 -27.53 -4.85 4.05
C LEU A 397 -26.12 -4.46 3.55
N ASN A 398 -25.97 -4.22 2.25
CA ASN A 398 -24.70 -3.73 1.70
C ASN A 398 -24.30 -2.36 2.27
N TRP A 399 -25.26 -1.45 2.46
CA TRP A 399 -25.00 -0.16 3.10
C TRP A 399 -24.54 -0.33 4.54
N GLY A 400 -25.23 -1.15 5.32
CA GLY A 400 -24.85 -1.49 6.69
C GLY A 400 -23.48 -2.17 6.78
N GLN A 401 -23.17 -3.08 5.84
CA GLN A 401 -21.86 -3.72 5.71
C GLN A 401 -20.74 -2.70 5.56
N ASN A 402 -20.89 -1.74 4.64
CA ASN A 402 -19.87 -0.71 4.41
C ASN A 402 -19.71 0.22 5.62
N GLY A 403 -20.79 0.52 6.34
CA GLY A 403 -20.71 1.22 7.62
C GLY A 403 -19.89 0.46 8.68
N LEU A 404 -20.12 -0.85 8.80
CA LEU A 404 -19.37 -1.70 9.72
C LEU A 404 -17.90 -1.88 9.30
N ASN A 405 -17.63 -1.93 8.00
CA ASN A 405 -16.27 -1.94 7.44
C ASN A 405 -15.48 -0.68 7.85
N ALA A 406 -16.11 0.50 7.80
CA ALA A 406 -15.50 1.75 8.24
C ALA A 406 -15.15 1.72 9.74
N VAL A 407 -16.09 1.23 10.58
CA VAL A 407 -15.83 1.04 12.00
C VAL A 407 -14.69 0.05 12.24
N GLY A 408 -14.66 -1.07 11.52
CA GLY A 408 -13.59 -2.07 11.59
C GLY A 408 -12.21 -1.47 11.25
N THR A 409 -12.12 -0.68 10.19
CA THR A 409 -10.87 -0.02 9.79
C THR A 409 -10.39 0.98 10.84
N ILE A 410 -11.29 1.79 11.40
CA ILE A 410 -10.93 2.74 12.48
C ILE A 410 -10.47 1.97 13.73
N ALA A 411 -11.18 0.90 14.11
CA ALA A 411 -10.81 0.07 15.25
C ALA A 411 -9.43 -0.59 15.07
N SER A 412 -9.04 -0.94 13.84
CA SER A 412 -7.73 -1.52 13.55
C SER A 412 -6.57 -0.61 13.95
N TRP A 413 -6.72 0.72 13.85
CA TRP A 413 -5.67 1.69 14.22
C TRP A 413 -5.26 1.60 15.69
N PHE A 414 -6.20 1.28 16.56
CA PHE A 414 -5.92 1.13 18.00
C PHE A 414 -5.26 -0.21 18.34
N ILE A 415 -5.49 -1.24 17.52
CA ILE A 415 -5.03 -2.60 17.80
C ILE A 415 -3.68 -2.89 17.13
N LEU A 416 -3.44 -2.34 15.94
CA LEU A 416 -2.16 -2.53 15.20
C LEU A 416 -0.93 -2.16 16.02
N ASN A 417 -1.04 -1.17 16.90
CA ASN A 417 0.05 -0.78 17.80
C ASN A 417 0.29 -1.79 18.93
N LYS A 418 -0.74 -2.57 19.32
CA LYS A 418 -0.68 -3.52 20.44
C LYS A 418 -0.47 -4.96 19.98
N ALA A 419 -1.13 -5.39 18.92
CA ALA A 419 -1.02 -6.74 18.39
C ALA A 419 0.12 -6.88 17.37
N GLY A 420 0.70 -8.08 17.27
CA GLY A 420 1.64 -8.42 16.20
C GLY A 420 0.92 -8.52 14.85
N ARG A 421 1.65 -8.18 13.76
CA ARG A 421 1.08 -8.21 12.40
C ARG A 421 0.62 -9.60 12.02
N LYS A 422 1.48 -10.59 12.17
CA LYS A 422 1.18 -12.00 11.91
C LYS A 422 0.01 -12.51 12.76
N THR A 423 0.04 -12.18 14.05
CA THR A 423 -0.98 -12.64 15.01
C THR A 423 -2.36 -12.12 14.62
N LEU A 424 -2.48 -10.84 14.29
CA LEU A 424 -3.76 -10.21 13.91
C LEU A 424 -4.31 -10.80 12.61
N VAL A 425 -3.46 -10.98 11.59
CA VAL A 425 -3.86 -11.60 10.32
C VAL A 425 -4.30 -13.05 10.52
N LEU A 426 -3.55 -13.83 11.29
CA LEU A 426 -3.85 -15.24 11.51
C LEU A 426 -5.20 -15.44 12.20
N TRP A 427 -5.47 -14.70 13.29
CA TRP A 427 -6.76 -14.75 13.97
C TRP A 427 -7.91 -14.27 13.09
N GLY A 428 -7.70 -13.20 12.32
CA GLY A 428 -8.69 -12.74 11.34
C GLY A 428 -9.03 -13.82 10.32
N MET A 429 -8.03 -14.48 9.74
CA MET A 429 -8.23 -15.57 8.77
C MET A 429 -8.98 -16.77 9.38
N ILE A 430 -8.68 -17.15 10.62
CA ILE A 430 -9.39 -18.23 11.32
C ILE A 430 -10.88 -17.87 11.54
N VAL A 431 -11.17 -16.65 12.00
CA VAL A 431 -12.54 -16.19 12.17
C VAL A 431 -13.27 -16.16 10.83
N MET A 432 -12.64 -15.63 9.77
CA MET A 432 -13.22 -15.62 8.43
C MET A 432 -13.51 -17.04 7.91
N PHE A 433 -12.62 -18.00 8.15
CA PHE A 433 -12.84 -19.40 7.80
C PHE A 433 -14.11 -19.96 8.45
N ILE A 434 -14.30 -19.71 9.74
CA ILE A 434 -15.50 -20.16 10.47
C ILE A 434 -16.77 -19.52 9.89
N LEU A 435 -16.75 -18.20 9.62
CA LEU A 435 -17.87 -17.48 9.03
C LEU A 435 -18.22 -18.01 7.63
N LEU A 436 -17.22 -18.33 6.80
CA LEU A 436 -17.42 -18.94 5.49
C LEU A 436 -18.04 -20.32 5.57
N LEU A 437 -17.61 -21.15 6.52
CA LEU A 437 -18.25 -22.46 6.74
C LEU A 437 -19.72 -22.32 7.12
N ILE A 438 -20.04 -21.42 8.07
CA ILE A 438 -21.44 -21.19 8.45
C ILE A 438 -22.26 -20.71 7.25
N THR A 439 -21.72 -19.75 6.46
CA THR A 439 -22.37 -19.27 5.22
C THR A 439 -22.63 -20.40 4.25
N GLY A 440 -21.66 -21.29 4.04
CA GLY A 440 -21.79 -22.44 3.12
C GLY A 440 -22.84 -23.44 3.61
N PHE A 441 -22.91 -23.71 4.90
CA PHE A 441 -23.91 -24.61 5.48
C PHE A 441 -25.34 -24.04 5.34
N MET A 442 -25.52 -22.71 5.42
CA MET A 442 -26.85 -22.08 5.18
C MET A 442 -27.33 -22.22 3.72
N GLY A 443 -26.46 -22.56 2.79
CA GLY A 443 -26.83 -22.79 1.39
C GLY A 443 -27.14 -24.25 1.04
N ILE A 444 -27.17 -25.19 1.98
CA ILE A 444 -27.39 -26.61 1.67
C ILE A 444 -28.82 -26.87 1.19
N HIS A 445 -29.81 -26.23 1.80
CA HIS A 445 -31.19 -26.31 1.35
C HIS A 445 -31.39 -25.46 0.07
N ASP A 446 -32.16 -25.97 -0.86
CA ASP A 446 -32.45 -25.31 -2.14
C ASP A 446 -33.95 -25.42 -2.46
N PRO A 447 -34.73 -24.32 -2.42
CA PRO A 447 -34.34 -22.95 -2.04
C PRO A 447 -34.06 -22.82 -0.53
N PRO A 448 -33.14 -21.90 -0.11
CA PRO A 448 -32.90 -21.64 1.30
C PRO A 448 -34.12 -21.00 1.97
N SER A 449 -34.34 -21.32 3.24
CA SER A 449 -35.39 -20.66 4.03
C SER A 449 -35.02 -19.19 4.27
N THR A 450 -36.01 -18.35 4.56
CA THR A 450 -35.78 -16.93 4.89
C THR A 450 -34.77 -16.76 6.04
N ALA A 451 -34.83 -17.63 7.05
CA ALA A 451 -33.89 -17.59 8.16
C ALA A 451 -32.45 -17.93 7.75
N GLU A 452 -32.27 -18.91 6.86
CA GLU A 452 -30.98 -19.30 6.31
C GLU A 452 -30.40 -18.19 5.44
N ALA A 453 -31.21 -17.55 4.60
CA ALA A 453 -30.81 -16.42 3.76
C ALA A 453 -30.30 -15.23 4.60
N TRP A 454 -31.05 -14.84 5.63
CA TRP A 454 -30.64 -13.75 6.54
C TRP A 454 -29.40 -14.11 7.36
N THR A 455 -29.28 -15.37 7.79
CA THR A 455 -28.08 -15.84 8.49
C THR A 455 -26.84 -15.78 7.58
N ALA A 456 -26.96 -16.28 6.35
CA ALA A 456 -25.87 -16.20 5.36
C ALA A 456 -25.47 -14.73 5.09
N GLY A 457 -26.44 -13.84 4.91
CA GLY A 457 -26.19 -12.41 4.74
C GLY A 457 -25.46 -11.79 5.92
N THR A 458 -25.90 -12.11 7.15
CA THR A 458 -25.23 -11.62 8.39
C THR A 458 -23.80 -12.13 8.50
N MET A 459 -23.53 -13.39 8.16
CA MET A 459 -22.19 -13.96 8.18
C MET A 459 -21.26 -13.27 7.17
N VAL A 460 -21.76 -12.89 5.99
CA VAL A 460 -21.00 -12.13 4.99
C VAL A 460 -20.67 -10.72 5.48
N ILE A 461 -21.59 -10.05 6.17
CA ILE A 461 -21.31 -8.76 6.81
C ILE A 461 -20.18 -8.88 7.84
N LEU A 462 -20.25 -9.88 8.71
CA LEU A 462 -19.22 -10.14 9.72
C LEU A 462 -17.88 -10.54 9.08
N LEU A 463 -17.91 -11.31 8.00
CA LEU A 463 -16.74 -11.68 7.20
C LEU A 463 -16.02 -10.42 6.68
N SER A 464 -16.77 -9.51 6.06
CA SER A 464 -16.27 -8.27 5.51
C SER A 464 -15.70 -7.35 6.60
N ALA A 465 -16.41 -7.20 7.70
CA ALA A 465 -15.96 -6.44 8.87
C ALA A 465 -14.68 -7.02 9.49
N THR A 466 -14.59 -8.34 9.64
CA THR A 466 -13.41 -9.04 10.15
C THR A 466 -12.20 -8.83 9.23
N SER A 467 -12.42 -8.87 7.92
CA SER A 467 -11.38 -8.59 6.93
C SER A 467 -10.85 -7.16 7.07
N ASN A 468 -11.73 -6.18 7.16
CA ASN A 468 -11.35 -4.76 7.30
C ASN A 468 -10.76 -4.41 8.67
N PHE A 469 -11.00 -5.24 9.67
CA PHE A 469 -10.38 -5.13 10.99
C PHE A 469 -8.98 -5.77 11.04
N SER A 470 -8.75 -6.84 10.29
CA SER A 470 -7.54 -7.68 10.40
C SER A 470 -6.65 -7.58 9.17
N ILE A 471 -6.90 -8.42 8.15
CA ILE A 471 -5.99 -8.56 7.01
C ILE A 471 -5.93 -7.30 6.14
N GLY A 472 -7.03 -6.57 5.94
CA GLY A 472 -7.13 -5.39 5.08
C GLY A 472 -6.04 -4.36 5.35
N PRO A 473 -6.01 -3.72 6.54
CA PRO A 473 -5.02 -2.69 6.86
C PRO A 473 -3.61 -3.26 7.10
N VAL A 474 -3.51 -4.50 7.61
CA VAL A 474 -2.21 -5.11 7.98
C VAL A 474 -1.39 -5.49 6.75
N VAL A 475 -2.02 -5.88 5.64
CA VAL A 475 -1.31 -6.22 4.39
C VAL A 475 -0.43 -5.06 3.93
N TYR A 476 -0.93 -3.83 3.94
CA TYR A 476 -0.15 -2.64 3.55
C TYR A 476 1.11 -2.47 4.41
N THR A 477 0.98 -2.69 5.72
CA THR A 477 2.10 -2.61 6.66
C THR A 477 3.14 -3.70 6.37
N ILE A 478 2.71 -4.95 6.22
CA ILE A 478 3.62 -6.08 5.93
C ILE A 478 4.35 -5.86 4.61
N VAL A 479 3.64 -5.42 3.57
CA VAL A 479 4.21 -5.18 2.24
C VAL A 479 5.24 -4.04 2.25
N SER A 480 5.12 -3.08 3.15
CA SER A 480 6.10 -2.02 3.32
C SER A 480 7.30 -2.41 4.18
N GLU A 481 7.14 -3.37 5.12
CA GLU A 481 8.18 -3.77 6.09
C GLU A 481 9.09 -4.90 5.58
N ILE A 482 8.56 -5.86 4.81
CA ILE A 482 9.28 -7.10 4.43
C ILE A 482 10.35 -6.93 3.33
N PRO A 483 10.15 -6.13 2.27
CA PRO A 483 11.14 -6.01 1.21
C PRO A 483 12.47 -5.45 1.70
N SER A 484 13.58 -5.90 1.10
CA SER A 484 14.90 -5.29 1.35
C SER A 484 14.89 -3.83 0.91
N THR A 485 15.65 -3.00 1.61
CA THR A 485 15.75 -1.55 1.33
C THR A 485 16.12 -1.31 -0.13
N ARG A 486 17.05 -2.11 -0.67
CA ARG A 486 17.52 -2.06 -2.06
C ARG A 486 16.44 -2.32 -3.12
N LEU A 487 15.48 -3.20 -2.86
CA LEU A 487 14.49 -3.64 -3.85
C LEU A 487 13.05 -3.28 -3.45
N ARG A 488 12.85 -2.49 -2.39
CA ARG A 488 11.54 -2.20 -1.79
C ARG A 488 10.51 -1.73 -2.82
N ALA A 489 10.81 -0.69 -3.56
CA ALA A 489 9.88 -0.14 -4.55
C ALA A 489 9.50 -1.19 -5.61
N LYS A 490 10.48 -1.95 -6.12
CA LYS A 490 10.25 -2.98 -7.15
C LYS A 490 9.40 -4.14 -6.61
N SER A 491 9.68 -4.59 -5.39
CA SER A 491 8.92 -5.68 -4.75
C SER A 491 7.47 -5.27 -4.46
N ILE A 492 7.21 -4.03 -4.02
CA ILE A 492 5.85 -3.51 -3.77
C ILE A 492 5.05 -3.44 -5.09
N ILE A 493 5.65 -2.91 -6.16
CA ILE A 493 5.01 -2.84 -7.49
C ILE A 493 4.71 -4.25 -8.01
N LEU A 494 5.66 -5.17 -7.89
CA LEU A 494 5.49 -6.56 -8.33
C LEU A 494 4.36 -7.24 -7.56
N ALA A 495 4.29 -7.05 -6.25
CA ALA A 495 3.24 -7.61 -5.41
C ALA A 495 1.85 -7.06 -5.77
N ARG A 496 1.72 -5.76 -6.07
CA ARG A 496 0.45 -5.16 -6.50
C ARG A 496 0.05 -5.64 -7.90
N ASN A 497 1.00 -5.78 -8.82
CA ASN A 497 0.72 -6.37 -10.14
C ASN A 497 0.27 -7.83 -10.04
N ALA A 498 0.87 -8.62 -9.15
CA ALA A 498 0.45 -10.00 -8.89
C ALA A 498 -0.98 -10.06 -8.34
N TYR A 499 -1.35 -9.15 -7.42
CA TYR A 499 -2.71 -9.00 -6.91
C TYR A 499 -3.71 -8.72 -8.05
N ASN A 500 -3.46 -7.73 -8.89
CA ASN A 500 -4.36 -7.39 -10.00
C ASN A 500 -4.44 -8.51 -11.04
N ALA A 501 -3.31 -9.16 -11.36
CA ALA A 501 -3.28 -10.27 -12.29
C ALA A 501 -4.14 -11.46 -11.82
N ILE A 502 -4.09 -11.83 -10.54
CA ILE A 502 -4.91 -12.92 -10.00
C ILE A 502 -6.39 -12.53 -9.91
N ASN A 503 -6.71 -11.27 -9.66
CA ASN A 503 -8.09 -10.79 -9.71
C ASN A 503 -8.67 -10.94 -11.14
N ILE A 504 -7.92 -10.54 -12.15
CA ILE A 504 -8.34 -10.69 -13.57
C ILE A 504 -8.48 -12.16 -13.96
N ALA A 505 -7.43 -12.95 -13.72
CA ALA A 505 -7.32 -14.31 -14.25
C ALA A 505 -8.17 -15.33 -13.49
N PHE A 506 -8.48 -15.09 -12.23
CA PHE A 506 -9.11 -16.09 -11.39
C PHE A 506 -10.28 -15.57 -10.56
N ILE A 507 -10.07 -14.54 -9.72
CA ILE A 507 -11.08 -14.12 -8.73
C ILE A 507 -12.38 -13.69 -9.40
N ASN A 508 -12.31 -12.78 -10.36
CA ASN A 508 -13.50 -12.27 -11.03
C ASN A 508 -14.23 -13.40 -11.78
N ILE A 509 -13.49 -14.24 -12.51
CA ILE A 509 -14.07 -15.35 -13.26
C ILE A 509 -14.82 -16.32 -12.34
N VAL A 510 -14.19 -16.73 -11.26
CA VAL A 510 -14.75 -17.74 -10.35
C VAL A 510 -15.92 -17.15 -9.55
N SER A 511 -15.76 -15.95 -8.96
CA SER A 511 -16.77 -15.34 -8.09
C SER A 511 -18.09 -15.08 -8.80
N TYR A 512 -18.03 -14.50 -10.00
CA TYR A 512 -19.25 -14.22 -10.76
C TYR A 512 -19.95 -15.49 -11.24
N ARG A 513 -19.19 -16.49 -11.71
CA ARG A 513 -19.78 -17.75 -12.15
C ARG A 513 -20.41 -18.56 -11.02
N GLN A 514 -19.82 -18.52 -9.84
CA GLN A 514 -20.35 -19.22 -8.67
C GLN A 514 -21.73 -18.69 -8.26
N ILE A 515 -21.93 -17.37 -8.37
CA ILE A 515 -23.14 -16.71 -7.90
C ILE A 515 -24.21 -16.63 -9.00
N ASN A 516 -23.82 -16.56 -10.29
CA ASN A 516 -24.74 -16.35 -11.40
C ASN A 516 -25.67 -17.57 -11.62
N PRO A 517 -27.02 -17.37 -11.61
CA PRO A 517 -27.99 -18.46 -11.82
C PRO A 517 -27.93 -19.14 -13.20
N ALA A 518 -27.40 -18.43 -14.21
CA ALA A 518 -27.25 -18.97 -15.57
C ALA A 518 -25.96 -19.78 -15.76
N GLU A 519 -25.08 -19.81 -14.78
CA GLU A 519 -23.78 -20.52 -14.79
C GLU A 519 -23.76 -21.63 -13.71
N TRP A 520 -22.86 -21.52 -12.73
CA TRP A 520 -22.71 -22.56 -11.71
C TRP A 520 -23.81 -22.57 -10.64
N ASN A 521 -24.41 -21.41 -10.40
CA ASN A 521 -25.54 -21.24 -9.47
C ASN A 521 -25.31 -21.87 -8.07
N TRP A 522 -24.13 -21.64 -7.50
CA TRP A 522 -23.82 -22.19 -6.17
C TRP A 522 -24.47 -21.38 -5.04
N GLY A 523 -24.78 -20.09 -5.27
CA GLY A 523 -25.33 -19.22 -4.26
C GLY A 523 -24.45 -19.21 -2.99
N PRO A 524 -25.04 -19.39 -1.77
CA PRO A 524 -24.29 -19.44 -0.53
C PRO A 524 -23.29 -20.62 -0.44
N LYS A 525 -23.48 -21.73 -1.20
CA LYS A 525 -22.53 -22.88 -1.25
C LYS A 525 -21.16 -22.45 -1.77
N ALA A 526 -21.05 -21.35 -2.53
CA ALA A 526 -19.79 -20.79 -2.97
C ALA A 526 -18.82 -20.52 -1.83
N ALA A 527 -19.33 -20.24 -0.63
CA ALA A 527 -18.52 -20.01 0.57
C ALA A 527 -17.62 -21.21 0.95
N PHE A 528 -18.00 -22.46 0.63
CA PHE A 528 -17.15 -23.62 0.88
C PHE A 528 -15.86 -23.59 0.03
N PHE A 529 -15.95 -23.15 -1.22
CA PHE A 529 -14.78 -22.98 -2.07
C PHE A 529 -13.81 -21.95 -1.44
N TRP A 530 -14.32 -20.81 -1.01
CA TRP A 530 -13.53 -19.76 -0.39
C TRP A 530 -13.02 -20.14 1.01
N ALA A 531 -13.75 -20.98 1.75
CA ALA A 531 -13.24 -21.58 2.97
C ALA A 531 -12.03 -22.50 2.69
N GLY A 532 -12.10 -23.28 1.61
CA GLY A 532 -10.97 -24.13 1.17
C GLY A 532 -9.73 -23.31 0.81
N THR A 533 -9.87 -22.22 0.07
CA THR A 533 -8.74 -21.31 -0.24
C THR A 533 -8.24 -20.60 1.01
N ASN A 534 -9.14 -20.13 1.87
CA ASN A 534 -8.79 -19.46 3.13
C ASN A 534 -7.90 -20.36 4.03
N ILE A 535 -8.27 -21.62 4.23
CA ILE A 535 -7.48 -22.53 5.11
C ILE A 535 -6.08 -22.81 4.55
N ILE A 536 -5.93 -22.89 3.21
CA ILE A 536 -4.64 -23.06 2.54
C ILE A 536 -3.75 -21.83 2.83
N PHE A 537 -4.28 -20.61 2.63
CA PHE A 537 -3.52 -19.38 2.90
C PHE A 537 -3.30 -19.17 4.41
N THR A 538 -4.23 -19.56 5.27
CA THR A 538 -4.03 -19.54 6.73
C THR A 538 -2.87 -20.42 7.14
N ALA A 539 -2.78 -21.63 6.59
CA ALA A 539 -1.64 -22.53 6.81
C ALA A 539 -0.34 -21.91 6.28
N TRP A 540 -0.36 -21.32 5.08
CA TRP A 540 0.81 -20.63 4.53
C TRP A 540 1.26 -19.46 5.44
N ILE A 541 0.35 -18.59 5.90
CA ILE A 541 0.63 -17.49 6.83
C ILE A 541 1.28 -18.03 8.11
N PHE A 542 0.75 -19.11 8.67
CA PHE A 542 1.27 -19.70 9.90
C PHE A 542 2.74 -20.14 9.75
N PHE A 543 3.11 -20.74 8.61
CA PHE A 543 4.46 -21.28 8.39
C PHE A 543 5.44 -20.26 7.82
N ARG A 544 5.00 -19.38 6.90
CA ARG A 544 5.89 -18.56 6.06
C ARG A 544 5.96 -17.10 6.47
N LEU A 545 4.86 -16.52 6.99
CA LEU A 545 4.84 -15.11 7.38
C LEU A 545 5.61 -14.92 8.69
N PRO A 546 6.65 -14.07 8.73
CA PRO A 546 7.33 -13.69 9.97
C PRO A 546 6.53 -12.64 10.75
N GLU A 547 6.78 -12.53 12.05
CA GLU A 547 6.31 -11.39 12.85
C GLU A 547 7.32 -10.25 12.74
N THR A 548 6.85 -9.08 12.30
CA THR A 548 7.68 -7.90 12.03
C THR A 548 7.56 -6.82 13.10
N LYS A 549 6.62 -6.98 14.05
CA LYS A 549 6.37 -5.97 15.08
C LYS A 549 7.63 -5.65 15.89
N GLY A 550 7.94 -4.34 16.00
CA GLY A 550 9.05 -3.84 16.82
C GLY A 550 10.43 -4.13 16.23
N ARG A 551 10.51 -4.52 14.94
CA ARG A 551 11.76 -4.74 14.22
C ARG A 551 12.05 -3.58 13.27
N THR A 552 13.29 -3.15 13.26
CA THR A 552 13.80 -2.20 12.26
C THR A 552 14.02 -2.89 10.91
N TYR A 553 14.13 -2.12 9.85
CA TYR A 553 14.43 -2.66 8.51
C TYR A 553 15.78 -3.40 8.49
N ALA A 554 16.80 -2.85 9.16
CA ALA A 554 18.12 -3.46 9.27
C ALA A 554 18.07 -4.80 10.00
N GLU A 555 17.34 -4.90 11.12
CA GLU A 555 17.16 -6.16 11.83
C GLU A 555 16.44 -7.21 10.98
N LEU A 556 15.44 -6.80 10.21
CA LEU A 556 14.75 -7.69 9.28
C LEU A 556 15.71 -8.17 8.18
N ASP A 557 16.58 -7.29 7.67
CA ASP A 557 17.58 -7.66 6.67
C ASP A 557 18.53 -8.73 7.21
N ILE A 558 19.08 -8.52 8.42
CA ILE A 558 19.94 -9.50 9.09
C ILE A 558 19.23 -10.85 9.32
N LEU A 559 17.98 -10.83 9.79
CA LEU A 559 17.21 -12.06 10.03
C LEU A 559 16.92 -12.84 8.74
N PHE A 560 16.65 -12.16 7.64
CA PHE A 560 16.45 -12.79 6.35
C PHE A 560 17.75 -13.34 5.75
N GLU A 561 18.85 -12.61 5.82
CA GLU A 561 20.17 -13.01 5.34
C GLU A 561 20.68 -14.25 6.08
N ASN A 562 20.49 -14.30 7.39
CA ASN A 562 20.78 -15.48 8.20
C ASN A 562 19.74 -16.60 8.05
N LYS A 563 18.80 -16.49 7.10
CA LYS A 563 17.78 -17.50 6.77
C LYS A 563 16.97 -17.99 7.97
N VAL A 564 16.79 -17.16 8.99
CA VAL A 564 16.04 -17.49 10.20
C VAL A 564 14.62 -17.96 9.82
N PRO A 565 14.09 -19.04 10.41
CA PRO A 565 12.73 -19.49 10.18
C PRO A 565 11.70 -18.44 10.61
N ALA A 566 10.63 -18.21 9.83
CA ALA A 566 9.61 -17.19 10.07
C ALA A 566 8.99 -17.23 11.49
N ARG A 567 8.90 -18.43 12.09
CA ARG A 567 8.37 -18.62 13.45
C ARG A 567 9.30 -18.14 14.56
N LYS A 568 10.61 -18.04 14.27
CA LYS A 568 11.62 -17.62 15.25
C LYS A 568 11.96 -16.13 15.17
N PHE A 569 11.39 -15.37 14.21
CA PHE A 569 11.67 -13.94 14.06
C PHE A 569 11.38 -13.14 15.33
N ALA A 570 10.27 -13.42 16.02
CA ALA A 570 9.91 -12.71 17.25
C ALA A 570 10.85 -13.00 18.43
N SER A 571 11.41 -14.22 18.50
CA SER A 571 12.22 -14.68 19.64
C SER A 571 13.73 -14.54 19.42
N THR A 572 14.19 -14.26 18.19
CA THR A 572 15.62 -14.19 17.88
C THR A 572 16.15 -12.80 18.23
N GLN A 573 17.17 -12.71 19.06
CA GLN A 573 17.91 -11.47 19.34
C GLN A 573 18.98 -11.30 18.27
N VAL A 574 18.97 -10.13 17.59
CA VAL A 574 19.88 -9.84 16.47
C VAL A 574 21.33 -9.69 16.95
N GLU A 575 21.55 -9.10 18.12
CA GLU A 575 22.88 -8.98 18.73
C GLU A 575 23.57 -10.34 18.93
N THR A 576 22.80 -11.37 19.31
CA THR A 576 23.34 -12.73 19.48
C THR A 576 23.76 -13.35 18.14
N LEU A 577 23.01 -13.02 17.06
CA LEU A 577 23.37 -13.47 15.71
C LEU A 577 24.63 -12.78 15.19
N LEU A 578 24.76 -11.48 15.40
CA LEU A 578 25.96 -10.70 14.99
C LEU A 578 27.22 -11.21 15.71
N ARG A 579 27.16 -11.38 17.03
CA ARG A 579 28.29 -11.94 17.81
C ARG A 579 28.66 -13.37 17.37
N GLY A 580 27.67 -14.18 17.03
CA GLY A 580 27.92 -15.53 16.50
C GLY A 580 28.59 -15.52 15.13
N THR A 581 28.23 -14.56 14.28
CA THR A 581 28.83 -14.40 12.93
C THR A 581 30.26 -13.86 13.01
N GLU A 582 30.51 -12.90 13.88
CA GLU A 582 31.86 -12.36 14.13
C GLU A 582 32.81 -13.42 14.71
N SER A 583 32.32 -14.24 15.66
CA SER A 583 33.11 -15.35 16.23
C SER A 583 33.45 -16.40 15.17
N ALA A 584 32.49 -16.75 14.31
CA ALA A 584 32.71 -17.71 13.22
C ALA A 584 33.65 -17.16 12.13
N GLN A 585 33.57 -15.87 11.82
CA GLN A 585 34.52 -15.22 10.90
C GLN A 585 35.93 -15.16 11.46
N LYS A 586 36.06 -14.87 12.75
CA LYS A 586 37.36 -14.83 13.44
C LYS A 586 38.00 -16.22 13.47
N GLU A 587 37.22 -17.26 13.76
CA GLU A 587 37.67 -18.66 13.72
C GLU A 587 38.10 -19.11 12.31
N GLN A 588 37.41 -18.64 11.26
CA GLN A 588 37.77 -18.88 9.86
C GLN A 588 39.06 -18.16 9.47
N VAL A 589 39.26 -16.92 9.90
CA VAL A 589 40.50 -16.15 9.66
C VAL A 589 41.67 -16.81 10.39
N ASP A 590 41.47 -17.24 11.63
CA ASP A 590 42.50 -17.94 12.43
C ASP A 590 42.88 -19.31 11.81
N LEU A 591 41.91 -20.03 11.24
CA LEU A 591 42.17 -21.26 10.52
C LEU A 591 42.95 -21.05 9.20
N ILE A 592 42.64 -20.00 8.47
CA ILE A 592 43.34 -19.65 7.22
C ILE A 592 44.80 -19.24 7.54
N THR A 593 44.99 -18.36 8.51
CA THR A 593 46.33 -17.93 8.95
C THR A 593 47.17 -19.06 9.52
N SER A 594 46.55 -20.01 10.24
CA SER A 594 47.27 -21.19 10.77
C SER A 594 47.64 -22.18 9.67
N ASN A 595 46.83 -22.29 8.60
CA ASN A 595 47.13 -23.17 7.44
C ASN A 595 48.21 -22.55 6.53
N ASP A 596 48.26 -21.23 6.40
CA ASP A 596 49.33 -20.58 5.64
C ASP A 596 50.68 -20.61 6.40
N ALA A 597 50.68 -20.43 7.71
CA ALA A 597 51.88 -20.62 8.55
C ALA A 597 52.40 -22.07 8.50
N ARG A 598 51.55 -23.10 8.29
CA ARG A 598 51.95 -24.48 8.08
C ARG A 598 52.48 -24.83 6.70
N LYS A 599 52.24 -23.96 5.71
CA LYS A 599 52.79 -24.14 4.34
C LYS A 599 54.15 -23.47 4.16
N GLU A 600 54.50 -22.55 5.05
CA GLU A 600 55.76 -21.82 5.04
C GLU A 600 56.82 -22.46 5.98
N SER A 601 56.45 -23.41 6.81
CA SER A 601 57.34 -24.26 7.61
C SER A 601 57.61 -25.61 6.92
#